data_604a6a57fa4c434f41d6c274ca9cb9c6
#
_entry.id   604a6a57fa4c434f41d6c274ca9cb9c6
#
_cell.length_a   1.000
_cell.length_b   1.000
_cell.length_c   1.000
_cell.angle_alpha   90.00
_cell.angle_beta   90.00
_cell.angle_gamma   90.00
#
_symmetry.space_group_name_H-M   'P 1'
#
loop_
_entity.id
_entity.type
_entity.pdbx_description
1 polymer ?
#
loop_
_entity_poly.entity_id
_entity_poly.type
_entity_poly.pdbx_seq_one_letter_code
_entity_poly.pdbx_strand_id
1 'polypeptide(L)'
;MKNFSDIKITVGVTAFNRPYLLRQTVMSVLQQSYENFELIISNDYIAEPVTFETLGIQSDSRIKIINQAVNLGEVKNMNYMLDIATSNWFIWLADDDLLHPEFFMAAKNCITENRENEIVAFYSDYCQAKDPTGIFPVECVSQDYSYYKPACFIEDYSSRKIKLIGCYGVMSRDALIKIGGFPLLGNSFGPYSDAVIPILISEFGNIWMSEEKFIFLRIHEGSLSSQSIDFSAYSSSEIDFLEHVKHVCGYEVLNLNQSKIISNVVTWFATHEWAVLSRNTSLRRYSTLTKFIRYQLKINLSRLTFKYKLFHLMFITHLLTKILAHKVYNKVVRR
;
A
#
# COMPACT_ATOMS: atom_id res chain seq x y z
N MET A 1 3.20 -32.01 10.57
CA MET A 1 1.94 -31.45 10.05
C MET A 1 1.71 -30.15 10.81
N LYS A 2 1.74 -28.98 10.15
CA LYS A 2 1.36 -27.72 10.79
C LYS A 2 -0.12 -27.81 11.15
N ASN A 3 -0.45 -27.58 12.41
CA ASN A 3 -1.83 -27.61 12.89
C ASN A 3 -2.55 -26.33 12.41
N PHE A 4 -3.19 -26.38 11.25
CA PHE A 4 -3.85 -25.24 10.60
C PHE A 4 -5.26 -24.94 11.14
N SER A 5 -5.63 -25.58 12.28
CA SER A 5 -6.97 -25.37 12.87
C SER A 5 -7.14 -23.99 13.49
N ASP A 6 -6.07 -23.23 13.68
CA ASP A 6 -6.10 -21.97 14.43
C ASP A 6 -5.26 -20.90 13.71
N ILE A 7 -5.89 -20.21 12.75
CA ILE A 7 -5.26 -19.09 12.05
C ILE A 7 -5.30 -17.89 12.99
N LYS A 8 -4.14 -17.46 13.49
CA LYS A 8 -4.00 -16.22 14.26
C LYS A 8 -3.43 -15.13 13.37
N ILE A 9 -3.97 -13.93 13.45
CA ILE A 9 -3.56 -12.76 12.68
C ILE A 9 -2.93 -11.73 13.61
N THR A 10 -1.73 -11.24 13.30
CA THR A 10 -1.16 -10.07 13.97
C THR A 10 -1.47 -8.81 13.16
N VAL A 11 -2.02 -7.82 13.83
CA VAL A 11 -2.24 -6.46 13.28
C VAL A 11 -1.19 -5.54 13.88
N GLY A 12 -0.33 -4.96 13.06
CA GLY A 12 0.61 -3.93 13.47
C GLY A 12 0.10 -2.54 13.11
N VAL A 13 -0.27 -1.74 14.13
CA VAL A 13 -0.72 -0.35 13.94
C VAL A 13 0.40 0.61 14.30
N THR A 14 0.86 1.40 13.31
CA THR A 14 1.76 2.52 13.56
C THR A 14 0.97 3.68 14.20
N ALA A 15 1.54 4.38 15.17
CA ALA A 15 0.90 5.54 15.79
C ALA A 15 1.87 6.72 15.84
N PHE A 16 1.40 7.89 15.38
CA PHE A 16 2.20 9.12 15.44
C PHE A 16 1.31 10.37 15.56
N ASN A 17 1.18 10.89 16.78
CA ASN A 17 0.51 12.18 17.09
C ASN A 17 -0.94 12.32 16.55
N ARG A 18 -1.72 11.24 16.51
CA ARG A 18 -3.11 11.23 16.03
C ARG A 18 -4.03 10.39 16.93
N PRO A 19 -4.14 10.69 18.24
CA PRO A 19 -4.83 9.80 19.20
C PRO A 19 -6.29 9.56 18.86
N TYR A 20 -6.99 10.56 18.31
CA TYR A 20 -8.40 10.42 17.92
C TYR A 20 -8.59 9.46 16.75
N LEU A 21 -7.75 9.54 15.72
CA LEU A 21 -7.81 8.63 14.56
C LEU A 21 -7.36 7.22 14.97
N LEU A 22 -6.27 7.13 15.72
CA LEU A 22 -5.78 5.86 16.27
C LEU A 22 -6.86 5.13 17.05
N ARG A 23 -7.63 5.83 17.90
CA ARG A 23 -8.75 5.22 18.62
C ARG A 23 -9.76 4.59 17.66
N GLN A 24 -10.12 5.27 16.58
CA GLN A 24 -11.08 4.74 15.60
C GLN A 24 -10.51 3.52 14.88
N THR A 25 -9.24 3.56 14.47
CA THR A 25 -8.53 2.43 13.88
C THR A 25 -8.54 1.22 14.82
N VAL A 26 -8.14 1.42 16.09
CA VAL A 26 -8.14 0.36 17.10
C VAL A 26 -9.55 -0.23 17.31
N MET A 27 -10.57 0.62 17.36
CA MET A 27 -11.97 0.15 17.49
C MET A 27 -12.40 -0.69 16.29
N SER A 28 -11.98 -0.35 15.06
CA SER A 28 -12.30 -1.15 13.87
C SER A 28 -11.65 -2.55 13.90
N VAL A 29 -10.48 -2.67 14.53
CA VAL A 29 -9.81 -3.96 14.76
C VAL A 29 -10.51 -4.75 15.86
N LEU A 30 -10.91 -4.10 16.96
CA LEU A 30 -11.62 -4.78 18.07
C LEU A 30 -13.03 -5.27 17.69
N GLN A 31 -13.63 -4.65 16.68
CA GLN A 31 -14.95 -5.01 16.14
C GLN A 31 -14.92 -6.12 15.07
N GLN A 32 -13.77 -6.73 14.82
CA GLN A 32 -13.67 -7.86 13.89
C GLN A 32 -14.49 -9.04 14.38
N SER A 33 -15.28 -9.65 13.49
CA SER A 33 -16.09 -10.84 13.78
C SER A 33 -15.23 -12.08 14.07
N TYR A 34 -14.01 -12.13 13.54
CA TYR A 34 -13.01 -13.14 13.84
C TYR A 34 -12.10 -12.67 14.98
N GLU A 35 -12.18 -13.31 16.14
CA GLU A 35 -11.55 -12.84 17.38
C GLU A 35 -10.11 -13.33 17.59
N ASN A 36 -9.63 -14.32 16.81
CA ASN A 36 -8.28 -14.87 17.01
C ASN A 36 -7.21 -14.00 16.33
N PHE A 37 -6.97 -12.84 16.90
CA PHE A 37 -5.91 -11.92 16.49
C PHE A 37 -5.13 -11.40 17.70
N GLU A 38 -3.97 -10.82 17.42
CA GLU A 38 -3.25 -9.92 18.32
C GLU A 38 -3.08 -8.56 17.65
N LEU A 39 -3.20 -7.49 18.43
CA LEU A 39 -3.03 -6.11 17.98
C LEU A 39 -1.80 -5.51 18.66
N ILE A 40 -0.82 -5.12 17.86
CA ILE A 40 0.38 -4.41 18.30
C ILE A 40 0.23 -2.95 17.89
N ILE A 41 0.17 -2.05 18.86
CA ILE A 41 0.19 -0.60 18.63
C ILE A 41 1.59 -0.11 18.95
N SER A 42 2.30 0.43 17.97
CA SER A 42 3.64 0.98 18.15
C SER A 42 3.63 2.48 17.95
N ASN A 43 3.71 3.21 19.07
CA ASN A 43 3.72 4.66 19.11
C ASN A 43 5.15 5.18 18.95
N ASP A 44 5.38 5.87 17.83
CA ASP A 44 6.67 6.48 17.49
C ASP A 44 6.73 7.99 17.82
N TYR A 45 5.65 8.54 18.39
CA TYR A 45 5.58 9.90 18.89
C TYR A 45 5.93 9.95 20.37
N ILE A 46 7.20 10.27 20.65
CA ILE A 46 7.79 10.19 22.02
C ILE A 46 7.24 11.22 23.00
N ALA A 47 6.61 12.30 22.52
CA ALA A 47 6.13 13.37 23.40
C ALA A 47 4.86 12.99 24.18
N GLU A 48 4.06 12.08 23.63
CA GLU A 48 2.78 11.66 24.24
C GLU A 48 2.64 10.14 24.22
N PRO A 49 2.62 9.48 25.38
CA PRO A 49 2.44 8.03 25.43
C PRO A 49 1.02 7.62 25.07
N VAL A 50 0.91 6.53 24.32
CA VAL A 50 -0.35 5.84 24.07
C VAL A 50 -0.57 4.82 25.22
N THR A 51 -1.76 4.84 25.82
CA THR A 51 -2.21 3.92 26.85
C THR A 51 -3.66 3.54 26.62
N PHE A 52 -4.17 2.54 27.30
CA PHE A 52 -5.61 2.21 27.27
C PHE A 52 -6.49 3.39 27.71
N GLU A 53 -6.02 4.17 28.68
CA GLU A 53 -6.71 5.36 29.17
C GLU A 53 -6.74 6.47 28.12
N THR A 54 -5.59 6.79 27.48
CA THR A 54 -5.52 7.84 26.44
C THR A 54 -6.32 7.46 25.19
N LEU A 55 -6.45 6.16 24.89
CA LEU A 55 -7.32 5.66 23.83
C LEU A 55 -8.80 5.63 24.24
N GLY A 56 -9.12 5.74 25.56
CA GLY A 56 -10.48 5.62 26.07
C GLY A 56 -11.10 4.24 25.82
N ILE A 57 -10.31 3.17 25.91
CA ILE A 57 -10.73 1.78 25.75
C ILE A 57 -10.40 0.97 27.01
N GLN A 58 -11.12 -0.11 27.22
CA GLN A 58 -10.81 -1.04 28.31
C GLN A 58 -9.56 -1.86 27.96
N SER A 59 -8.84 -2.34 28.97
CA SER A 59 -7.72 -3.26 28.78
C SER A 59 -8.21 -4.55 28.14
N ASP A 60 -7.51 -4.96 27.08
CA ASP A 60 -7.79 -6.19 26.31
C ASP A 60 -6.48 -6.97 26.17
N SER A 61 -6.50 -8.24 26.52
CA SER A 61 -5.31 -9.11 26.48
C SER A 61 -4.76 -9.36 25.09
N ARG A 62 -5.55 -9.07 24.04
CA ARG A 62 -5.14 -9.15 22.65
C ARG A 62 -4.28 -7.95 22.22
N ILE A 63 -4.27 -6.86 23.00
CA ILE A 63 -3.59 -5.60 22.64
C ILE A 63 -2.25 -5.49 23.37
N LYS A 64 -1.21 -5.23 22.60
CA LYS A 64 0.12 -4.86 23.09
C LYS A 64 0.43 -3.43 22.65
N ILE A 65 0.53 -2.50 23.63
CA ILE A 65 0.89 -1.10 23.37
C ILE A 65 2.38 -0.92 23.66
N ILE A 66 3.11 -0.34 22.72
CA ILE A 66 4.54 -0.05 22.82
C ILE A 66 4.72 1.44 22.55
N ASN A 67 5.32 2.15 23.49
CA ASN A 67 5.77 3.51 23.31
C ASN A 67 7.28 3.47 23.05
N GLN A 68 7.71 3.86 21.88
CA GLN A 68 9.12 3.84 21.50
C GLN A 68 9.92 4.85 22.32
N ALA A 69 11.11 4.46 22.76
CA ALA A 69 12.00 5.34 23.54
C ALA A 69 12.61 6.47 22.69
N VAL A 70 12.69 6.25 21.38
CA VAL A 70 13.17 7.19 20.37
C VAL A 70 12.31 7.09 19.13
N ASN A 71 12.18 8.15 18.35
CA ASN A 71 11.50 8.10 17.06
C ASN A 71 12.32 7.22 16.09
N LEU A 72 11.77 6.07 15.72
CA LEU A 72 12.37 5.12 14.80
C LEU A 72 12.21 5.53 13.33
N GLY A 73 11.18 6.30 13.04
CA GLY A 73 10.66 6.53 11.69
C GLY A 73 9.77 5.39 11.18
N GLU A 74 8.90 5.70 10.24
CA GLU A 74 7.81 4.81 9.78
C GLU A 74 8.27 3.39 9.45
N VAL A 75 9.24 3.23 8.54
CA VAL A 75 9.68 1.92 8.06
C VAL A 75 10.28 1.05 9.17
N LYS A 76 11.12 1.63 10.04
CA LYS A 76 11.70 0.87 11.15
C LYS A 76 10.64 0.52 12.20
N ASN A 77 9.68 1.40 12.43
CA ASN A 77 8.56 1.14 13.34
C ASN A 77 7.66 0.02 12.80
N MET A 78 7.39 0.00 11.48
CA MET A 78 6.67 -1.09 10.82
C MET A 78 7.42 -2.43 10.94
N ASN A 79 8.72 -2.45 10.69
CA ASN A 79 9.55 -3.65 10.81
C ASN A 79 9.66 -4.14 12.26
N TYR A 80 9.78 -3.24 13.22
CA TYR A 80 9.77 -3.59 14.63
C TYR A 80 8.52 -4.40 15.02
N MET A 81 7.33 -4.00 14.53
CA MET A 81 6.10 -4.75 14.81
C MET A 81 6.09 -6.13 14.15
N LEU A 82 6.62 -6.25 12.94
CA LEU A 82 6.77 -7.54 12.26
C LEU A 82 7.71 -8.48 13.02
N ASP A 83 8.80 -7.96 13.56
CA ASP A 83 9.80 -8.74 14.31
C ASP A 83 9.22 -9.33 15.58
N ILE A 84 8.42 -8.55 16.32
CA ILE A 84 7.83 -8.97 17.61
C ILE A 84 6.49 -9.69 17.48
N ALA A 85 5.93 -9.78 16.26
CA ALA A 85 4.71 -10.52 15.97
C ALA A 85 4.88 -12.00 16.24
N THR A 86 3.84 -12.65 16.79
CA THR A 86 3.88 -14.08 17.15
C THR A 86 3.08 -14.97 16.22
N SER A 87 2.23 -14.38 15.38
CA SER A 87 1.33 -15.10 14.48
C SER A 87 2.01 -15.44 13.15
N ASN A 88 1.48 -16.43 12.43
CA ASN A 88 1.95 -16.79 11.08
C ASN A 88 1.41 -15.83 9.99
N TRP A 89 0.38 -15.05 10.32
CA TRP A 89 -0.25 -14.10 9.42
C TRP A 89 -0.14 -12.69 9.99
N PHE A 90 0.18 -11.74 9.14
CA PHE A 90 0.45 -10.37 9.54
C PHE A 90 -0.19 -9.36 8.59
N ILE A 91 -0.64 -8.23 9.13
CA ILE A 91 -1.10 -7.05 8.40
C ILE A 91 -0.55 -5.79 9.07
N TRP A 92 -0.02 -4.84 8.29
CA TRP A 92 0.16 -3.46 8.77
C TRP A 92 -1.14 -2.67 8.60
N LEU A 93 -1.35 -1.70 9.46
CA LEU A 93 -2.47 -0.76 9.37
C LEU A 93 -2.01 0.61 9.88
N ALA A 94 -2.30 1.68 9.12
CA ALA A 94 -2.04 3.04 9.55
C ALA A 94 -3.03 3.48 10.64
N ASP A 95 -2.64 4.46 11.47
CA ASP A 95 -3.45 4.95 12.59
C ASP A 95 -4.65 5.82 12.17
N ASP A 96 -4.89 5.98 10.88
CA ASP A 96 -5.96 6.80 10.31
C ASP A 96 -6.96 6.00 9.44
N ASP A 97 -6.69 4.73 9.15
CA ASP A 97 -7.52 3.88 8.30
C ASP A 97 -8.36 2.86 9.12
N LEU A 98 -9.37 2.29 8.50
CA LEU A 98 -10.30 1.38 9.17
C LEU A 98 -10.44 0.06 8.41
N LEU A 99 -10.75 -1.01 9.16
CA LEU A 99 -11.10 -2.32 8.63
C LEU A 99 -12.59 -2.61 8.77
N HIS A 100 -13.19 -3.22 7.75
CA HIS A 100 -14.55 -3.76 7.83
C HIS A 100 -14.60 -4.90 8.86
N PRO A 101 -15.67 -5.06 9.66
CA PRO A 101 -15.77 -6.09 10.69
C PRO A 101 -15.55 -7.52 10.19
N GLU A 102 -15.87 -7.83 8.96
CA GLU A 102 -15.76 -9.16 8.36
C GLU A 102 -14.41 -9.44 7.67
N PHE A 103 -13.45 -8.51 7.69
CA PHE A 103 -12.22 -8.67 6.93
C PHE A 103 -11.37 -9.86 7.40
N PHE A 104 -11.20 -10.04 8.70
CA PHE A 104 -10.41 -11.17 9.21
C PHE A 104 -11.13 -12.50 9.04
N MET A 105 -12.46 -12.51 9.11
CA MET A 105 -13.23 -13.71 8.84
C MET A 105 -13.11 -14.13 7.38
N ALA A 106 -13.18 -13.19 6.45
CA ALA A 106 -12.98 -13.44 5.03
C ALA A 106 -11.57 -13.98 4.75
N ALA A 107 -10.54 -13.36 5.30
CA ALA A 107 -9.15 -13.82 5.18
C ALA A 107 -8.98 -15.24 5.75
N LYS A 108 -9.49 -15.49 6.96
CA LYS A 108 -9.46 -16.81 7.62
C LYS A 108 -10.15 -17.88 6.78
N ASN A 109 -11.34 -17.61 6.26
CA ASN A 109 -12.08 -18.57 5.44
C ASN A 109 -11.29 -18.88 4.16
N CYS A 110 -10.84 -17.85 3.42
CA CYS A 110 -10.02 -18.01 2.23
C CYS A 110 -8.78 -18.86 2.49
N ILE A 111 -8.01 -18.57 3.54
CA ILE A 111 -6.80 -19.30 3.91
C ILE A 111 -7.12 -20.75 4.31
N THR A 112 -8.25 -20.97 5.01
CA THR A 112 -8.64 -22.30 5.50
C THR A 112 -9.13 -23.20 4.38
N GLU A 113 -9.94 -22.68 3.48
CA GLU A 113 -10.58 -23.44 2.39
C GLU A 113 -9.60 -23.80 1.27
N ASN A 114 -8.53 -22.99 1.13
CA ASN A 114 -7.58 -23.12 0.02
C ASN A 114 -6.17 -23.56 0.46
N ARG A 115 -6.07 -24.38 1.49
CA ARG A 115 -4.81 -24.83 2.12
C ARG A 115 -3.82 -25.49 1.16
N GLU A 116 -4.33 -26.15 0.13
CA GLU A 116 -3.51 -26.87 -0.87
C GLU A 116 -2.89 -25.91 -1.91
N ASN A 117 -3.30 -24.64 -1.92
CA ASN A 117 -2.95 -23.69 -2.96
C ASN A 117 -1.79 -22.73 -2.60
N GLU A 118 -0.99 -23.07 -1.59
CA GLU A 118 0.20 -22.28 -1.20
C GLU A 118 -0.10 -20.76 -1.11
N ILE A 119 -1.14 -20.39 -0.36
CA ILE A 119 -1.51 -18.98 -0.18
C ILE A 119 -0.42 -18.23 0.55
N VAL A 120 0.00 -17.10 -0.02
CA VAL A 120 0.96 -16.18 0.62
C VAL A 120 0.31 -14.90 1.13
N ALA A 121 -0.81 -14.49 0.51
CA ALA A 121 -1.55 -13.31 0.94
C ALA A 121 -3.02 -13.35 0.53
N PHE A 122 -3.85 -12.71 1.35
CA PHE A 122 -5.22 -12.34 1.05
C PHE A 122 -5.34 -10.81 1.05
N TYR A 123 -5.86 -10.25 -0.03
CA TYR A 123 -6.12 -8.82 -0.20
C TYR A 123 -7.60 -8.56 -0.48
N SER A 124 -8.01 -7.30 -0.38
CA SER A 124 -9.32 -6.82 -0.78
C SER A 124 -9.24 -5.50 -1.53
N ASP A 125 -10.35 -5.11 -2.18
CA ASP A 125 -10.53 -3.74 -2.65
C ASP A 125 -10.71 -2.79 -1.45
N TYR A 126 -10.70 -1.49 -1.70
CA TYR A 126 -10.82 -0.45 -0.69
C TYR A 126 -11.74 0.69 -1.15
N CYS A 127 -12.30 1.40 -0.19
CA CYS A 127 -12.97 2.67 -0.44
C CYS A 127 -12.18 3.84 0.19
N GLN A 128 -12.47 5.04 -0.28
CA GLN A 128 -11.82 6.27 0.19
C GLN A 128 -12.85 7.35 0.45
N ALA A 129 -12.84 7.95 1.64
CA ALA A 129 -13.64 9.14 1.94
C ALA A 129 -13.03 9.96 3.08
N LYS A 130 -13.56 11.16 3.31
CA LYS A 130 -13.16 12.02 4.43
C LYS A 130 -13.77 11.56 5.75
N ASP A 131 -15.01 11.10 5.71
CA ASP A 131 -15.77 10.67 6.88
C ASP A 131 -16.13 9.18 6.75
N PRO A 132 -15.81 8.36 7.76
CA PRO A 132 -16.16 6.95 7.78
C PRO A 132 -17.63 6.66 8.12
N THR A 133 -18.44 7.67 8.43
CA THR A 133 -19.83 7.47 8.87
C THR A 133 -20.66 6.80 7.77
N GLY A 134 -21.21 5.61 8.06
CA GLY A 134 -22.08 4.86 7.15
C GLY A 134 -21.39 4.18 5.97
N ILE A 135 -20.06 4.01 5.98
CA ILE A 135 -19.28 3.54 4.83
C ILE A 135 -19.23 2.03 4.72
N PHE A 136 -19.35 1.31 5.82
CA PHE A 136 -19.47 -0.14 5.79
C PHE A 136 -20.95 -0.52 5.86
N PRO A 137 -21.62 -0.73 4.71
CA PRO A 137 -22.96 -1.30 4.75
C PRO A 137 -22.86 -2.70 5.40
N VAL A 138 -23.77 -2.97 6.33
CA VAL A 138 -23.89 -4.27 7.02
C VAL A 138 -24.54 -5.30 6.04
N GLU A 139 -24.23 -5.23 4.76
CA GLU A 139 -24.73 -6.18 3.75
C GLU A 139 -23.89 -7.46 3.79
N CYS A 140 -24.53 -8.57 3.47
CA CYS A 140 -23.85 -9.86 3.39
C CYS A 140 -22.64 -9.77 2.51
N VAL A 141 -21.47 -10.01 3.10
CA VAL A 141 -20.21 -10.06 2.38
C VAL A 141 -20.18 -11.31 1.52
N SER A 142 -19.97 -11.14 0.22
CA SER A 142 -19.75 -12.26 -0.70
C SER A 142 -18.47 -13.01 -0.28
N GLN A 143 -18.50 -14.34 -0.41
CA GLN A 143 -17.31 -15.18 -0.23
C GLN A 143 -16.63 -15.49 -1.56
N ASP A 144 -16.87 -14.67 -2.57
CA ASP A 144 -16.23 -14.81 -3.87
C ASP A 144 -14.80 -14.25 -3.82
N TYR A 145 -13.84 -15.12 -4.08
CA TYR A 145 -12.42 -14.79 -4.08
C TYR A 145 -11.81 -15.08 -5.44
N SER A 146 -11.06 -14.13 -5.97
CA SER A 146 -10.23 -14.31 -7.16
C SER A 146 -8.87 -14.88 -6.78
N TYR A 147 -8.44 -15.91 -7.49
CA TYR A 147 -7.17 -16.59 -7.30
C TYR A 147 -6.15 -16.17 -8.36
N TYR A 148 -4.97 -15.80 -7.93
CA TYR A 148 -3.88 -15.39 -8.80
C TYR A 148 -2.62 -16.20 -8.53
N LYS A 149 -2.13 -16.90 -9.57
CA LYS A 149 -0.75 -17.39 -9.60
C LYS A 149 0.22 -16.21 -9.71
N PRO A 150 1.46 -16.32 -9.23
CA PRO A 150 2.42 -15.22 -9.20
C PRO A 150 2.54 -14.42 -10.51
N ALA A 151 2.74 -15.11 -11.63
CA ALA A 151 2.91 -14.45 -12.92
C ALA A 151 1.67 -13.64 -13.36
N CYS A 152 0.46 -14.23 -13.23
CA CYS A 152 -0.79 -13.56 -13.56
C CYS A 152 -1.01 -12.35 -12.64
N PHE A 153 -0.72 -12.51 -11.35
CA PHE A 153 -0.82 -11.41 -10.38
C PHE A 153 0.08 -10.25 -10.77
N ILE A 154 1.36 -10.50 -11.02
CA ILE A 154 2.35 -9.46 -11.36
C ILE A 154 1.94 -8.72 -12.64
N GLU A 155 1.47 -9.45 -13.69
CA GLU A 155 1.00 -8.82 -14.91
C GLU A 155 -0.22 -7.91 -14.69
N ASP A 156 -1.22 -8.38 -13.97
CA ASP A 156 -2.45 -7.64 -13.75
C ASP A 156 -2.28 -6.51 -12.74
N TYR A 157 -1.47 -6.71 -11.70
CA TYR A 157 -1.15 -5.67 -10.73
C TYR A 157 -0.30 -4.56 -11.36
N SER A 158 0.77 -4.90 -12.11
CA SER A 158 1.59 -3.91 -12.79
C SER A 158 0.81 -3.08 -13.81
N SER A 159 -0.19 -3.66 -14.46
CA SER A 159 -1.07 -2.98 -15.42
C SER A 159 -2.24 -2.23 -14.77
N ARG A 160 -2.34 -2.23 -13.44
CA ARG A 160 -3.41 -1.57 -12.65
C ARG A 160 -4.82 -2.12 -12.87
N LYS A 161 -4.94 -3.37 -13.31
CA LYS A 161 -6.21 -4.09 -13.32
C LYS A 161 -6.62 -4.51 -11.91
N ILE A 162 -5.64 -4.85 -11.07
CA ILE A 162 -5.82 -5.15 -9.65
C ILE A 162 -5.65 -3.87 -8.84
N LYS A 163 -6.57 -3.62 -7.93
CA LYS A 163 -6.59 -2.47 -7.03
C LYS A 163 -6.50 -2.96 -5.59
N LEU A 164 -5.41 -2.63 -4.91
CA LEU A 164 -5.16 -2.96 -3.51
C LEU A 164 -4.19 -1.97 -2.88
N ILE A 165 -4.07 -1.99 -1.56
CA ILE A 165 -3.03 -1.32 -0.79
C ILE A 165 -2.03 -2.37 -0.33
N GLY A 166 -0.77 -2.21 -0.72
CA GLY A 166 0.23 -3.28 -0.61
C GLY A 166 0.52 -3.76 0.81
N CYS A 167 0.43 -2.90 1.81
CA CYS A 167 0.63 -3.27 3.21
C CYS A 167 -0.65 -3.74 3.93
N TYR A 168 -1.85 -3.63 3.31
CA TYR A 168 -3.13 -3.94 3.94
C TYR A 168 -3.68 -5.32 3.56
N GLY A 169 -2.81 -6.24 3.18
CA GLY A 169 -3.16 -7.66 3.02
C GLY A 169 -2.92 -8.45 4.31
N VAL A 170 -3.69 -9.50 4.53
CA VAL A 170 -3.34 -10.54 5.50
C VAL A 170 -2.31 -11.45 4.83
N MET A 171 -1.03 -11.27 5.19
CA MET A 171 0.13 -11.83 4.51
C MET A 171 0.86 -12.86 5.37
N SER A 172 1.49 -13.83 4.74
CA SER A 172 2.39 -14.78 5.41
C SER A 172 3.56 -14.02 6.06
N ARG A 173 3.66 -14.10 7.39
CA ARG A 173 4.77 -13.50 8.13
C ARG A 173 6.14 -14.05 7.68
N ASP A 174 6.21 -15.35 7.41
CA ASP A 174 7.44 -15.97 6.89
C ASP A 174 7.86 -15.37 5.55
N ALA A 175 6.91 -15.11 4.64
CA ALA A 175 7.19 -14.48 3.36
C ALA A 175 7.64 -13.02 3.55
N LEU A 176 6.98 -12.27 4.45
CA LEU A 176 7.38 -10.91 4.78
C LEU A 176 8.81 -10.85 5.35
N ILE A 177 9.19 -11.78 6.23
CA ILE A 177 10.55 -11.86 6.76
C ILE A 177 11.55 -12.17 5.63
N LYS A 178 11.22 -13.09 4.70
CA LYS A 178 12.09 -13.45 3.58
C LYS A 178 12.38 -12.30 2.64
N ILE A 179 11.42 -11.39 2.42
CA ILE A 179 11.65 -10.19 1.61
C ILE A 179 12.36 -9.06 2.38
N GLY A 180 12.70 -9.27 3.65
CA GLY A 180 13.35 -8.28 4.51
C GLY A 180 12.39 -7.34 5.23
N GLY A 181 11.12 -7.69 5.32
CA GLY A 181 10.06 -6.90 5.97
C GLY A 181 9.48 -5.80 5.08
N PHE A 182 9.06 -4.70 5.69
CA PHE A 182 8.58 -3.52 4.96
C PHE A 182 9.76 -2.82 4.29
N PRO A 183 9.80 -2.72 2.94
CA PRO A 183 10.95 -2.20 2.23
C PRO A 183 11.06 -0.68 2.36
N LEU A 184 12.27 -0.17 2.52
CA LEU A 184 12.56 1.25 2.34
C LEU A 184 13.04 1.46 0.91
N LEU A 185 12.19 2.04 0.07
CA LEU A 185 12.57 2.43 -1.28
C LEU A 185 13.10 3.87 -1.29
N GLY A 186 14.24 4.08 -1.92
CA GLY A 186 14.89 5.38 -1.97
C GLY A 186 15.48 5.82 -0.64
N ASN A 187 15.17 7.03 -0.24
CA ASN A 187 15.63 7.62 1.02
C ASN A 187 14.49 7.65 2.07
N SER A 188 14.58 8.43 3.10
CA SER A 188 13.73 8.41 4.30
C SER A 188 12.20 8.47 4.11
N PHE A 189 11.68 8.87 2.95
CA PHE A 189 10.23 8.99 2.74
C PHE A 189 9.58 7.76 2.09
N GLY A 190 10.35 6.96 1.35
CA GLY A 190 9.94 5.66 0.77
C GLY A 190 8.62 5.61 -0.02
N PRO A 191 8.29 6.58 -0.94
CA PRO A 191 7.09 6.45 -1.76
C PRO A 191 7.10 5.10 -2.51
N TYR A 192 5.93 4.49 -2.69
CA TYR A 192 5.74 3.16 -3.30
C TYR A 192 6.32 1.97 -2.51
N SER A 193 6.84 2.17 -1.28
CA SER A 193 7.36 1.07 -0.47
C SER A 193 6.32 0.01 -0.16
N ASP A 194 5.09 0.40 0.13
CA ASP A 194 3.96 -0.52 0.30
C ASP A 194 3.61 -1.25 -1.02
N ALA A 195 3.66 -0.53 -2.13
CA ALA A 195 3.21 -1.04 -3.43
C ALA A 195 4.12 -2.13 -4.02
N VAL A 196 5.38 -2.25 -3.59
CA VAL A 196 6.27 -3.31 -4.05
C VAL A 196 6.06 -4.63 -3.29
N ILE A 197 5.51 -4.59 -2.07
CA ILE A 197 5.32 -5.76 -1.22
C ILE A 197 4.54 -6.88 -1.92
N PRO A 198 3.38 -6.64 -2.56
CA PRO A 198 2.63 -7.70 -3.23
C PRO A 198 3.40 -8.41 -4.33
N ILE A 199 4.25 -7.66 -5.05
CA ILE A 199 5.13 -8.23 -6.09
C ILE A 199 6.18 -9.14 -5.44
N LEU A 200 6.84 -8.68 -4.38
CA LEU A 200 7.89 -9.43 -3.71
C LEU A 200 7.36 -10.71 -3.04
N ILE A 201 6.26 -10.61 -2.30
CA ILE A 201 5.71 -11.81 -1.61
C ILE A 201 5.10 -12.82 -2.57
N SER A 202 4.68 -12.42 -3.78
CA SER A 202 4.15 -13.34 -4.79
C SER A 202 5.17 -14.38 -5.26
N GLU A 203 6.47 -14.19 -4.99
CA GLU A 203 7.49 -15.23 -5.23
C GLU A 203 7.30 -16.48 -4.37
N PHE A 204 6.65 -16.35 -3.22
CA PHE A 204 6.52 -17.41 -2.21
C PHE A 204 5.17 -18.12 -2.24
N GLY A 205 4.28 -17.73 -3.14
CA GLY A 205 2.98 -18.38 -3.26
C GLY A 205 1.94 -17.55 -3.97
N ASN A 206 0.71 -18.04 -3.92
CA ASN A 206 -0.41 -17.48 -4.63
C ASN A 206 -1.08 -16.35 -3.83
N ILE A 207 -1.68 -15.40 -4.55
CA ILE A 207 -2.41 -14.28 -3.96
C ILE A 207 -3.91 -14.46 -4.20
N TRP A 208 -4.67 -14.25 -3.17
CA TRP A 208 -6.12 -14.26 -3.21
C TRP A 208 -6.67 -12.86 -2.98
N MET A 209 -7.73 -12.53 -3.68
CA MET A 209 -8.36 -11.22 -3.61
C MET A 209 -9.87 -11.34 -3.48
N SER A 210 -10.44 -10.51 -2.62
CA SER A 210 -11.86 -10.20 -2.59
C SER A 210 -12.14 -8.90 -3.33
N GLU A 211 -13.22 -8.83 -4.10
CA GLU A 211 -13.73 -7.60 -4.70
C GLU A 211 -14.47 -6.71 -3.69
N GLU A 212 -14.78 -7.28 -2.51
CA GLU A 212 -15.38 -6.54 -1.40
C GLU A 212 -14.42 -5.49 -0.87
N LYS A 213 -14.99 -4.37 -0.42
CA LYS A 213 -14.22 -3.23 0.11
C LYS A 213 -14.06 -3.36 1.62
N PHE A 214 -13.14 -4.19 2.06
CA PHE A 214 -12.89 -4.38 3.48
C PHE A 214 -12.01 -3.32 4.12
N ILE A 215 -11.42 -2.44 3.31
CA ILE A 215 -10.50 -1.39 3.78
C ILE A 215 -11.08 -0.02 3.47
N PHE A 216 -11.06 0.84 4.47
CA PHE A 216 -11.41 2.24 4.34
C PHE A 216 -10.19 3.12 4.53
N LEU A 217 -9.80 3.82 3.46
CA LEU A 217 -8.74 4.82 3.47
C LEU A 217 -9.33 6.20 3.78
N ARG A 218 -8.86 6.80 4.85
CA ARG A 218 -9.30 8.13 5.23
C ARG A 218 -8.55 9.20 4.43
N ILE A 219 -9.29 10.15 3.88
CA ILE A 219 -8.71 11.32 3.21
C ILE A 219 -8.74 12.50 4.17
N HIS A 220 -7.57 12.95 4.63
CA HIS A 220 -7.44 14.14 5.48
C HIS A 220 -6.14 14.91 5.20
N GLU A 221 -6.07 16.18 5.64
CA GLU A 221 -4.92 17.06 5.36
C GLU A 221 -3.62 16.64 6.08
N GLY A 222 -3.74 15.88 7.18
CA GLY A 222 -2.61 15.34 7.95
C GLY A 222 -1.99 14.05 7.40
N SER A 223 -2.51 13.50 6.29
CA SER A 223 -1.97 12.30 5.66
C SER A 223 -0.60 12.57 5.03
N LEU A 224 0.37 11.69 5.23
CA LEU A 224 1.71 11.79 4.65
C LEU A 224 1.67 11.95 3.12
N SER A 225 0.78 11.26 2.46
CA SER A 225 0.58 11.33 1.00
C SER A 225 0.06 12.70 0.52
N SER A 226 -0.43 13.56 1.43
CA SER A 226 -0.95 14.89 1.12
C SER A 226 0.03 16.04 1.42
N GLN A 227 1.07 15.81 2.25
CA GLN A 227 1.83 16.90 2.86
C GLN A 227 2.97 17.48 2.04
N SER A 228 3.70 16.70 1.28
CA SER A 228 4.80 17.26 0.47
C SER A 228 5.16 16.39 -0.72
N ILE A 229 5.46 17.03 -1.85
CA ILE A 229 5.95 16.34 -3.02
C ILE A 229 7.40 16.72 -3.20
N ASP A 230 8.28 15.83 -2.71
CA ASP A 230 9.68 15.83 -3.11
C ASP A 230 9.88 14.84 -4.27
N PHE A 231 9.95 15.36 -5.49
CA PHE A 231 10.19 14.52 -6.67
C PHE A 231 11.51 13.76 -6.62
N SER A 232 12.48 14.18 -5.82
CA SER A 232 13.73 13.44 -5.67
C SER A 232 13.53 12.14 -4.90
N ALA A 233 12.63 12.15 -3.91
CA ALA A 233 12.25 10.97 -3.16
C ALA A 233 11.50 9.96 -4.04
N TYR A 234 10.54 10.44 -4.87
CA TYR A 234 9.87 9.58 -5.85
C TYR A 234 10.86 8.93 -6.81
N SER A 235 11.82 9.70 -7.33
CA SER A 235 12.85 9.20 -8.25
C SER A 235 13.67 8.06 -7.67
N SER A 236 14.16 8.22 -6.46
CA SER A 236 14.97 7.18 -5.82
C SER A 236 14.14 5.92 -5.56
N SER A 237 12.90 6.09 -5.11
CA SER A 237 11.98 4.96 -4.87
C SER A 237 11.57 4.23 -6.15
N GLU A 238 11.34 4.94 -7.26
CA GLU A 238 11.07 4.31 -8.56
C GLU A 238 12.24 3.45 -9.04
N ILE A 239 13.46 3.92 -8.82
CA ILE A 239 14.67 3.18 -9.17
C ILE A 239 14.71 1.85 -8.43
N ASP A 240 14.57 1.90 -7.11
CA ASP A 240 14.64 0.71 -6.27
C ASP A 240 13.47 -0.23 -6.55
N PHE A 241 12.26 0.31 -6.75
CA PHE A 241 11.10 -0.48 -7.16
C PHE A 241 11.36 -1.24 -8.48
N LEU A 242 11.90 -0.56 -9.48
CA LEU A 242 12.21 -1.19 -10.77
C LEU A 242 13.31 -2.24 -10.66
N GLU A 243 14.30 -2.08 -9.77
CA GLU A 243 15.29 -3.13 -9.51
C GLU A 243 14.64 -4.37 -8.86
N HIS A 244 13.72 -4.19 -7.90
CA HIS A 244 12.94 -5.29 -7.36
C HIS A 244 12.10 -6.00 -8.43
N VAL A 245 11.39 -5.24 -9.27
CA VAL A 245 10.61 -5.83 -10.38
C VAL A 245 11.50 -6.61 -11.35
N LYS A 246 12.68 -6.10 -11.68
CA LYS A 246 13.62 -6.82 -12.54
C LYS A 246 14.11 -8.11 -11.90
N HIS A 247 14.38 -8.08 -10.60
CA HIS A 247 14.79 -9.26 -9.84
C HIS A 247 13.72 -10.34 -9.93
N VAL A 248 12.47 -10.00 -9.58
CA VAL A 248 11.32 -10.94 -9.65
C VAL A 248 11.08 -11.44 -11.07
N CYS A 249 11.13 -10.56 -12.08
CA CYS A 249 10.98 -10.96 -13.48
C CYS A 249 12.14 -11.84 -14.01
N GLY A 250 13.29 -11.83 -13.32
CA GLY A 250 14.44 -12.66 -13.65
C GLY A 250 14.28 -14.14 -13.28
N TYR A 251 13.27 -14.50 -12.48
CA TYR A 251 12.99 -15.89 -12.18
C TYR A 251 12.39 -16.60 -13.40
N GLU A 252 13.14 -17.52 -14.00
CA GLU A 252 12.73 -18.28 -15.20
C GLU A 252 11.41 -19.01 -15.00
N VAL A 253 11.14 -19.47 -13.78
CA VAL A 253 9.93 -20.22 -13.41
C VAL A 253 8.65 -19.39 -13.62
N LEU A 254 8.76 -18.06 -13.53
CA LEU A 254 7.61 -17.15 -13.71
C LEU A 254 7.32 -16.84 -15.19
N ASN A 255 8.28 -17.06 -16.09
CA ASN A 255 8.16 -16.80 -17.53
C ASN A 255 7.53 -15.43 -17.86
N LEU A 256 7.93 -14.37 -17.15
CA LEU A 256 7.38 -13.03 -17.26
C LEU A 256 8.01 -12.24 -18.42
N ASN A 257 7.22 -11.48 -19.12
CA ASN A 257 7.72 -10.48 -20.07
C ASN A 257 8.21 -9.23 -19.31
N GLN A 258 9.47 -9.26 -18.86
CA GLN A 258 10.08 -8.19 -18.09
C GLN A 258 9.90 -6.80 -18.72
N SER A 259 10.07 -6.68 -20.04
CA SER A 259 9.93 -5.38 -20.73
C SER A 259 8.50 -4.85 -20.64
N LYS A 260 7.49 -5.74 -20.73
CA LYS A 260 6.06 -5.37 -20.57
C LYS A 260 5.78 -4.92 -19.15
N ILE A 261 6.24 -5.67 -18.14
CA ILE A 261 6.03 -5.34 -16.73
C ILE A 261 6.67 -4.01 -16.38
N ILE A 262 7.94 -3.79 -16.75
CA ILE A 262 8.64 -2.51 -16.53
C ILE A 262 7.88 -1.35 -17.18
N SER A 263 7.39 -1.52 -18.41
CA SER A 263 6.61 -0.47 -19.09
C SER A 263 5.32 -0.14 -18.36
N ASN A 264 4.62 -1.15 -17.86
CA ASN A 264 3.40 -0.96 -17.07
C ASN A 264 3.69 -0.17 -15.79
N VAL A 265 4.72 -0.56 -15.04
CA VAL A 265 5.12 0.10 -13.79
C VAL A 265 5.54 1.55 -14.03
N VAL A 266 6.34 1.83 -15.05
CA VAL A 266 6.74 3.21 -15.40
C VAL A 266 5.53 4.07 -15.79
N THR A 267 4.58 3.49 -16.52
CA THR A 267 3.33 4.18 -16.88
C THR A 267 2.49 4.46 -15.63
N TRP A 268 2.43 3.51 -14.70
CA TRP A 268 1.76 3.69 -13.41
C TRP A 268 2.37 4.86 -12.63
N PHE A 269 3.69 4.89 -12.43
CA PHE A 269 4.37 5.97 -11.72
C PHE A 269 4.06 7.33 -12.35
N ALA A 270 4.24 7.47 -13.66
CA ALA A 270 3.98 8.72 -14.37
C ALA A 270 2.51 9.20 -14.22
N THR A 271 1.54 8.28 -14.23
CA THR A 271 0.12 8.62 -14.04
C THR A 271 -0.19 9.00 -12.60
N HIS A 272 0.40 8.32 -11.62
CA HIS A 272 0.23 8.63 -10.21
C HIS A 272 0.81 10.00 -9.87
N GLU A 273 2.05 10.25 -10.23
CA GLU A 273 2.72 11.54 -9.99
C GLU A 273 2.00 12.70 -10.68
N TRP A 274 1.48 12.47 -11.89
CA TRP A 274 0.64 13.45 -12.54
C TRP A 274 -0.65 13.74 -11.76
N ALA A 275 -1.30 12.72 -11.21
CA ALA A 275 -2.50 12.89 -10.40
C ALA A 275 -2.19 13.69 -9.11
N VAL A 276 -1.07 13.42 -8.46
CA VAL A 276 -0.60 14.15 -7.29
C VAL A 276 -0.33 15.63 -7.65
N LEU A 277 0.41 15.89 -8.74
CA LEU A 277 0.65 17.24 -9.25
C LEU A 277 -0.63 18.01 -9.58
N SER A 278 -1.60 17.34 -10.18
CA SER A 278 -2.84 17.98 -10.61
C SER A 278 -3.75 18.39 -9.45
N ARG A 279 -3.68 17.70 -8.33
CA ARG A 279 -4.45 18.00 -7.11
C ARG A 279 -3.83 19.16 -6.32
N ASN A 280 -2.53 19.32 -6.35
CA ASN A 280 -1.83 20.34 -5.57
C ASN A 280 -1.73 21.65 -6.35
N THR A 281 -2.57 22.64 -5.98
CA THR A 281 -2.64 23.95 -6.66
C THR A 281 -1.35 24.77 -6.58
N SER A 282 -0.54 24.58 -5.53
CA SER A 282 0.76 25.25 -5.35
C SER A 282 1.81 24.76 -6.34
N LEU A 283 1.69 23.51 -6.79
CA LEU A 283 2.61 22.87 -7.73
C LEU A 283 2.27 23.12 -9.20
N ARG A 284 1.14 23.75 -9.50
CA ARG A 284 0.74 24.13 -10.88
C ARG A 284 1.62 25.23 -11.50
N ARG A 285 2.67 25.70 -10.80
CA ARG A 285 3.60 26.68 -11.35
C ARG A 285 4.38 26.06 -12.52
N TYR A 286 4.56 26.83 -13.58
CA TYR A 286 5.26 26.40 -14.81
C TYR A 286 6.66 25.81 -14.53
N SER A 287 7.38 26.35 -13.54
CA SER A 287 8.70 25.85 -13.13
C SER A 287 8.66 24.42 -12.57
N THR A 288 7.63 24.06 -11.80
CA THR A 288 7.47 22.73 -11.23
C THR A 288 7.11 21.70 -12.30
N LEU A 289 6.24 22.10 -13.25
CA LEU A 289 5.89 21.26 -14.38
C LEU A 289 7.09 20.98 -15.28
N THR A 290 7.92 22.00 -15.54
CA THR A 290 9.13 21.84 -16.34
C THR A 290 10.14 20.94 -15.66
N LYS A 291 10.27 21.04 -14.31
CA LYS A 291 11.11 20.13 -13.53
C LYS A 291 10.60 18.69 -13.60
N PHE A 292 9.29 18.49 -13.43
CA PHE A 292 8.65 17.17 -13.55
C PHE A 292 8.91 16.54 -14.94
N ILE A 293 8.69 17.28 -16.01
CA ILE A 293 8.93 16.76 -17.38
C ILE A 293 10.40 16.41 -17.58
N ARG A 294 11.32 17.29 -17.17
CA ARG A 294 12.78 17.00 -17.25
C ARG A 294 13.15 15.77 -16.44
N TYR A 295 12.57 15.62 -15.27
CA TYR A 295 12.74 14.48 -14.40
C TYR A 295 12.26 13.19 -15.08
N GLN A 296 11.01 13.16 -15.56
CA GLN A 296 10.45 12.02 -16.28
C GLN A 296 11.28 11.65 -17.53
N LEU A 297 11.75 12.62 -18.28
CA LEU A 297 12.63 12.39 -19.44
C LEU A 297 13.99 11.81 -19.02
N LYS A 298 14.59 12.30 -17.94
CA LYS A 298 15.92 11.85 -17.49
C LYS A 298 15.89 10.41 -17.00
N ILE A 299 14.88 10.02 -16.21
CA ILE A 299 14.80 8.68 -15.61
C ILE A 299 14.37 7.64 -16.62
N ASN A 300 13.32 7.92 -17.35
CA ASN A 300 12.67 6.93 -18.20
C ASN A 300 13.40 6.69 -19.52
N LEU A 301 14.05 7.71 -20.08
CA LEU A 301 14.79 7.56 -21.34
C LEU A 301 16.08 6.74 -21.20
N SER A 302 16.75 6.74 -20.06
CA SER A 302 17.99 5.99 -19.85
C SER A 302 17.77 4.48 -19.63
N ARG A 303 16.58 4.08 -19.15
CA ARG A 303 16.30 2.73 -18.64
C ARG A 303 15.33 1.91 -19.49
N LEU A 304 14.57 2.55 -20.37
CA LEU A 304 13.60 1.88 -21.24
C LEU A 304 14.22 1.43 -22.55
N THR A 305 13.74 0.30 -23.10
CA THR A 305 14.04 -0.09 -24.50
C THR A 305 13.45 0.92 -25.47
N PHE A 306 13.95 0.97 -26.71
CA PHE A 306 13.54 1.97 -27.73
C PHE A 306 12.01 2.04 -27.92
N LYS A 307 11.33 0.90 -27.96
CA LYS A 307 9.87 0.81 -28.11
C LYS A 307 9.12 1.52 -26.98
N TYR A 308 9.58 1.35 -25.75
CA TYR A 308 8.96 1.95 -24.58
C TYR A 308 9.36 3.40 -24.37
N LYS A 309 10.57 3.80 -24.82
CA LYS A 309 10.95 5.21 -24.91
C LYS A 309 9.98 5.99 -25.78
N LEU A 310 9.62 5.44 -26.95
CA LEU A 310 8.67 6.07 -27.85
C LEU A 310 7.28 6.21 -27.22
N PHE A 311 6.78 5.15 -26.57
CA PHE A 311 5.50 5.17 -25.87
C PHE A 311 5.49 6.21 -24.74
N HIS A 312 6.55 6.26 -23.96
CA HIS A 312 6.69 7.23 -22.87
C HIS A 312 6.78 8.68 -23.39
N LEU A 313 7.48 8.90 -24.48
CA LEU A 313 7.52 10.20 -25.17
C LEU A 313 6.13 10.62 -25.68
N MET A 314 5.36 9.68 -26.26
CA MET A 314 3.98 9.93 -26.68
C MET A 314 3.09 10.27 -25.49
N PHE A 315 3.24 9.58 -24.36
CA PHE A 315 2.51 9.86 -23.13
C PHE A 315 2.83 11.26 -22.58
N ILE A 316 4.11 11.64 -22.51
CA ILE A 316 4.54 12.99 -22.10
C ILE A 316 4.00 14.05 -23.07
N THR A 317 4.03 13.80 -24.37
CA THR A 317 3.49 14.72 -25.39
C THR A 317 1.98 14.88 -25.22
N HIS A 318 1.25 13.79 -24.96
CA HIS A 318 -0.19 13.83 -24.67
C HIS A 318 -0.51 14.63 -23.40
N LEU A 319 0.29 14.47 -22.33
CA LEU A 319 0.16 15.29 -21.13
C LEU A 319 0.41 16.77 -21.41
N LEU A 320 1.45 17.09 -22.19
CA LEU A 320 1.76 18.47 -22.58
C LEU A 320 0.64 19.10 -23.40
N THR A 321 0.04 18.36 -24.33
CA THR A 321 -1.09 18.87 -25.14
C THR A 321 -2.32 19.13 -24.28
N LYS A 322 -2.66 18.25 -23.31
CA LYS A 322 -3.75 18.49 -22.34
C LYS A 322 -3.51 19.73 -21.49
N ILE A 323 -2.27 19.95 -21.04
CA ILE A 323 -1.88 21.12 -20.24
C ILE A 323 -2.03 22.40 -21.05
N LEU A 324 -1.55 22.40 -22.29
CA LEU A 324 -1.67 23.54 -23.21
C LEU A 324 -3.14 23.85 -23.53
N ALA A 325 -3.94 22.83 -23.82
CA ALA A 325 -5.38 22.97 -24.04
C ALA A 325 -6.10 23.57 -22.84
N HIS A 326 -5.79 23.08 -21.61
CA HIS A 326 -6.37 23.62 -20.38
C HIS A 326 -5.94 25.08 -20.11
N LYS A 327 -4.70 25.45 -20.44
CA LYS A 327 -4.24 26.85 -20.34
C LYS A 327 -4.94 27.76 -21.34
N VAL A 328 -5.13 27.32 -22.57
CA VAL A 328 -5.85 28.07 -23.60
C VAL A 328 -7.32 28.24 -23.19
N TYR A 329 -7.98 27.16 -22.75
CA TYR A 329 -9.34 27.21 -22.27
C TYR A 329 -9.52 28.22 -21.11
N ASN A 330 -8.66 28.14 -20.08
CA ASN A 330 -8.73 29.08 -18.95
C ASN A 330 -8.43 30.54 -19.31
N LYS A 331 -7.65 30.77 -20.39
CA LYS A 331 -7.35 32.11 -20.90
C LYS A 331 -8.49 32.69 -21.73
N VAL A 332 -9.28 31.82 -22.38
CA VAL A 332 -10.45 32.20 -23.19
C VAL A 332 -11.70 32.41 -22.32
N VAL A 333 -11.91 31.56 -21.32
CA VAL A 333 -13.12 31.60 -20.44
C VAL A 333 -13.01 32.66 -19.33
N ARG A 334 -11.80 33.16 -19.02
CA ARG A 334 -11.57 34.24 -18.05
C ARG A 334 -11.43 35.64 -18.69
N ARG A 335 -11.65 35.76 -19.99
CA ARG A 335 -11.90 37.02 -20.69
C ARG A 335 -13.41 37.17 -20.96
#